data_e25adb0504567980efb5d7c29f77e3a9
#
_entry.id   e25adb0504567980efb5d7c29f77e3a9
#
_cell.length_a   1.000
_cell.length_b   1.000
_cell.length_c   1.000
_cell.angle_alpha   90.00
_cell.angle_beta   90.00
_cell.angle_gamma   90.00
#
_symmetry.space_group_name_H-M   'P 1'
#
loop_
_entity.id
_entity.type
_entity.pdbx_description
1 polymer ?
#
loop_
_entity_poly.entity_id
_entity_poly.type
_entity_poly.pdbx_seq_one_letter_code
_entity_poly.pdbx_strand_id
1 'polypeptide(L)'
;MSEPSPRPPSRSGPPSRAEIVRAPKVLLHDPLDGGLRPQTILELADGAGHRLPADNAESLGRWFAESADSGSLVRYLETFVHTVGVMQTETAIERVARECVADLAADGVVYAEVRYAPEQHVTAGLTLDQVVAAVRAGFVAGMEDAGGSIVVRQLLTAMRHQARSREIAELAVTWRDAGVVGFDIAGAEAGFPPTRHLDAFEYLQRRNFHFTIHAGEAFGLPSIWEAIQWCGADRLGHGVRIVDDITVDDDGQAHLGRLAAYVRDKRIPLELAPASNVQTGAAPSIAEHPIGLLARLRFRVTVNTDNRLMSQTSMSAEMEALVEAFGYGMGDLRWFTINAMKSAFLPFDERLSIIDDVIKPGYAALVGSA
;
A
#
# COMPACT_ATOMS: atom_id res chain seq x y z
N MET A 1 -16.06 -10.65 -31.60
CA MET A 1 -14.99 -10.82 -30.57
C MET A 1 -15.55 -11.83 -29.56
N SER A 2 -14.90 -12.98 -29.38
CA SER A 2 -15.37 -14.05 -28.51
C SER A 2 -15.41 -13.55 -27.07
N GLU A 3 -16.54 -13.79 -26.37
CA GLU A 3 -16.68 -13.55 -24.93
C GLU A 3 -15.49 -14.14 -24.16
N PRO A 4 -14.98 -13.43 -23.14
CA PRO A 4 -13.99 -14.03 -22.26
C PRO A 4 -14.62 -15.26 -21.60
N SER A 5 -14.01 -16.43 -21.76
CA SER A 5 -14.47 -17.67 -21.14
C SER A 5 -14.83 -17.43 -19.67
N PRO A 6 -16.00 -17.89 -19.22
CA PRO A 6 -16.40 -17.79 -17.83
C PRO A 6 -15.35 -18.48 -16.97
N ARG A 7 -15.03 -17.86 -15.82
CA ARG A 7 -14.15 -18.43 -14.80
C ARG A 7 -14.66 -19.82 -14.46
N PRO A 8 -13.82 -20.87 -14.41
CA PRO A 8 -14.28 -22.15 -13.91
C PRO A 8 -14.80 -21.96 -12.48
N PRO A 9 -15.98 -22.52 -12.13
CA PRO A 9 -16.52 -22.41 -10.79
C PRO A 9 -15.51 -22.98 -9.79
N SER A 10 -15.18 -22.21 -8.74
CA SER A 10 -14.42 -22.73 -7.61
C SER A 10 -15.22 -23.86 -6.98
N ARG A 11 -14.65 -25.06 -6.89
CA ARG A 11 -15.31 -26.26 -6.32
C ARG A 11 -15.39 -26.24 -4.78
N SER A 12 -14.95 -25.18 -4.12
CA SER A 12 -15.03 -24.96 -2.68
C SER A 12 -15.82 -23.69 -2.40
N GLY A 13 -16.61 -23.69 -1.31
CA GLY A 13 -17.29 -22.47 -0.81
C GLY A 13 -16.31 -21.30 -0.57
N PRO A 14 -16.79 -20.16 -0.07
CA PRO A 14 -15.92 -19.02 0.23
C PRO A 14 -14.83 -19.43 1.22
N PRO A 15 -13.59 -18.96 1.05
CA PRO A 15 -12.49 -19.26 1.96
C PRO A 15 -12.82 -18.80 3.39
N SER A 16 -12.48 -19.62 4.37
CA SER A 16 -12.62 -19.26 5.78
C SER A 16 -11.55 -18.22 6.18
N ARG A 17 -11.81 -17.45 7.25
CA ARG A 17 -10.83 -16.52 7.80
C ARG A 17 -9.49 -17.20 8.10
N ALA A 18 -9.50 -18.41 8.65
CA ALA A 18 -8.27 -19.14 8.97
C ALA A 18 -7.46 -19.51 7.71
N GLU A 19 -8.11 -19.81 6.59
CA GLU A 19 -7.45 -20.04 5.30
C GLU A 19 -6.90 -18.73 4.72
N ILE A 20 -7.65 -17.63 4.83
CA ILE A 20 -7.20 -16.31 4.38
C ILE A 20 -5.95 -15.88 5.16
N VAL A 21 -5.92 -16.05 6.50
CA VAL A 21 -4.74 -15.71 7.32
C VAL A 21 -3.53 -16.53 6.92
N ARG A 22 -3.69 -17.83 6.64
CA ARG A 22 -2.58 -18.70 6.22
C ARG A 22 -2.16 -18.52 4.76
N ALA A 23 -3.00 -17.91 3.93
CA ALA A 23 -2.68 -17.70 2.52
C ALA A 23 -1.50 -16.71 2.39
N PRO A 24 -0.48 -17.00 1.55
CA PRO A 24 0.57 -16.05 1.27
C PRO A 24 0.02 -14.74 0.70
N LYS A 25 0.46 -13.60 1.22
CA LYS A 25 0.04 -12.28 0.78
C LYS A 25 1.24 -11.42 0.39
N VAL A 26 1.01 -10.48 -0.51
CA VAL A 26 2.00 -9.48 -0.94
C VAL A 26 1.39 -8.09 -0.80
N LEU A 27 2.08 -7.21 -0.10
CA LEU A 27 1.63 -5.87 0.25
C LEU A 27 2.57 -4.82 -0.36
N LEU A 28 2.05 -3.91 -1.16
CA LEU A 28 2.83 -2.90 -1.87
C LEU A 28 2.52 -1.46 -1.44
N HIS A 29 1.50 -1.28 -0.59
CA HIS A 29 1.06 0.03 -0.13
C HIS A 29 0.67 -0.04 1.35
N ASP A 30 1.66 0.19 2.21
CA ASP A 30 1.53 0.20 3.68
C ASP A 30 2.45 1.29 4.25
N PRO A 31 1.92 2.43 4.72
CA PRO A 31 2.71 3.44 5.40
C PRO A 31 3.14 2.97 6.79
N LEU A 32 4.44 3.08 7.08
CA LEU A 32 5.02 2.69 8.37
C LEU A 32 4.40 3.48 9.51
N ASP A 33 4.29 4.79 9.32
CA ASP A 33 3.70 5.74 10.26
C ASP A 33 2.16 5.67 10.33
N GLY A 34 1.53 4.93 9.43
CA GLY A 34 0.10 4.59 9.45
C GLY A 34 -0.22 3.22 10.06
N GLY A 35 0.80 2.47 10.49
CA GLY A 35 0.64 1.08 10.96
C GLY A 35 1.03 0.81 12.41
N LEU A 36 1.26 1.84 13.25
CA LEU A 36 1.68 1.68 14.64
C LEU A 36 0.60 0.98 15.48
N ARG A 37 1.06 0.19 16.43
CA ARG A 37 0.19 -0.33 17.49
C ARG A 37 -0.20 0.80 18.44
N PRO A 38 -1.48 0.94 18.85
CA PRO A 38 -1.90 1.97 19.82
C PRO A 38 -1.11 1.92 21.13
N GLN A 39 -0.76 0.72 21.61
CA GLN A 39 0.05 0.54 22.82
C GLN A 39 1.46 1.12 22.65
N THR A 40 2.09 0.94 21.50
CA THR A 40 3.41 1.48 21.19
C THR A 40 3.39 3.00 21.12
N ILE A 41 2.33 3.59 20.57
CA ILE A 41 2.15 5.06 20.55
C ILE A 41 2.11 5.61 21.99
N LEU A 42 1.33 4.97 22.89
CA LEU A 42 1.25 5.37 24.29
C LEU A 42 2.61 5.33 24.99
N GLU A 43 3.33 4.23 24.85
CA GLU A 43 4.65 4.03 25.47
C GLU A 43 5.71 5.00 24.94
N LEU A 44 5.67 5.36 23.67
CA LEU A 44 6.61 6.29 23.07
C LEU A 44 6.27 7.76 23.36
N ALA A 45 4.98 8.05 23.58
CA ALA A 45 4.50 9.42 23.78
C ALA A 45 5.09 10.08 25.03
N ASP A 46 5.24 9.34 26.12
CA ASP A 46 5.84 9.84 27.37
C ASP A 46 7.28 10.29 27.14
N GLY A 47 8.08 9.48 26.46
CA GLY A 47 9.47 9.81 26.11
C GLY A 47 9.61 10.96 25.12
N ALA A 48 8.63 11.12 24.23
CA ALA A 48 8.58 12.20 23.24
C ALA A 48 7.97 13.50 23.78
N GLY A 49 7.37 13.49 24.97
CA GLY A 49 6.60 14.63 25.50
C GLY A 49 5.38 14.97 24.64
N HIS A 50 4.84 13.99 23.90
CA HIS A 50 3.74 14.16 22.96
C HIS A 50 2.39 13.89 23.64
N ARG A 51 1.45 14.84 23.53
CA ARG A 51 0.10 14.67 24.11
C ARG A 51 -0.79 13.88 23.17
N LEU A 52 -1.38 12.82 23.68
CA LEU A 52 -2.32 11.97 22.96
C LEU A 52 -3.78 12.32 23.26
N PRO A 53 -4.73 11.99 22.35
CA PRO A 53 -6.15 12.23 22.54
C PRO A 53 -6.82 11.22 23.50
N ALA A 54 -6.13 10.14 23.86
CA ALA A 54 -6.61 9.10 24.76
C ALA A 54 -5.46 8.54 25.61
N ASP A 55 -5.78 7.94 26.75
CA ASP A 55 -4.84 7.46 27.77
C ASP A 55 -4.68 5.93 27.84
N ASN A 56 -5.37 5.21 26.96
CA ASN A 56 -5.26 3.74 26.86
C ASN A 56 -5.35 3.29 25.38
N ALA A 57 -4.81 2.10 25.11
CA ALA A 57 -4.66 1.58 23.74
C ALA A 57 -6.01 1.39 23.01
N GLU A 58 -7.04 0.91 23.70
CA GLU A 58 -8.35 0.68 23.11
C GLU A 58 -9.01 2.00 22.68
N SER A 59 -9.04 2.98 23.58
CA SER A 59 -9.61 4.30 23.31
C SER A 59 -8.82 5.06 22.25
N LEU A 60 -7.49 4.92 22.27
CA LEU A 60 -6.62 5.53 21.26
C LEU A 60 -6.85 4.92 19.87
N GLY A 61 -6.91 3.59 19.77
CA GLY A 61 -7.23 2.90 18.52
C GLY A 61 -8.59 3.30 17.95
N ARG A 62 -9.61 3.39 18.83
CA ARG A 62 -10.94 3.87 18.44
C ARG A 62 -10.92 5.32 17.94
N TRP A 63 -10.19 6.19 18.62
CA TRP A 63 -10.05 7.59 18.20
C TRP A 63 -9.44 7.70 16.81
N PHE A 64 -8.39 6.91 16.50
CA PHE A 64 -7.78 6.90 15.15
C PHE A 64 -8.80 6.48 14.07
N ALA A 65 -9.55 5.40 14.31
CA ALA A 65 -10.54 4.92 13.36
C ALA A 65 -11.67 5.93 13.14
N GLU A 66 -12.25 6.49 14.20
CA GLU A 66 -13.34 7.48 14.11
C GLU A 66 -12.88 8.78 13.45
N SER A 67 -11.65 9.22 13.72
CA SER A 67 -11.09 10.43 13.13
C SER A 67 -10.74 10.25 11.65
N ALA A 68 -10.34 9.05 11.26
CA ALA A 68 -10.04 8.70 9.87
C ALA A 68 -11.30 8.53 9.03
N ASP A 69 -12.40 8.04 9.61
CA ASP A 69 -13.68 7.82 8.90
C ASP A 69 -14.44 9.14 8.69
N SER A 70 -13.82 10.02 7.91
CA SER A 70 -14.29 11.41 7.74
C SER A 70 -14.81 11.71 6.34
N GLY A 71 -14.69 10.78 5.38
CA GLY A 71 -14.99 11.02 3.96
C GLY A 71 -14.10 12.08 3.31
N SER A 72 -12.94 12.38 3.89
CA SER A 72 -12.03 13.43 3.43
C SER A 72 -10.58 13.06 3.67
N LEU A 73 -9.80 12.94 2.59
CA LEU A 73 -8.36 12.68 2.68
C LEU A 73 -7.64 13.71 3.56
N VAL A 74 -8.00 15.00 3.49
CA VAL A 74 -7.35 16.05 4.28
C VAL A 74 -7.52 15.82 5.78
N ARG A 75 -8.75 15.52 6.23
CA ARG A 75 -9.02 15.20 7.65
C ARG A 75 -8.37 13.89 8.07
N TYR A 76 -8.36 12.91 7.22
CA TYR A 76 -7.67 11.65 7.44
C TYR A 76 -6.18 11.88 7.74
N LEU A 77 -5.52 12.74 6.97
CA LEU A 77 -4.10 13.06 7.15
C LEU A 77 -3.80 13.80 8.47
N GLU A 78 -4.77 14.46 9.10
CA GLU A 78 -4.58 15.15 10.40
C GLU A 78 -4.27 14.15 11.52
N THR A 79 -4.67 12.88 11.41
CA THR A 79 -4.40 11.85 12.42
C THR A 79 -2.92 11.53 12.56
N PHE A 80 -2.12 11.74 11.53
CA PHE A 80 -0.68 11.43 11.51
C PHE A 80 0.16 12.27 12.48
N VAL A 81 -0.35 13.39 12.96
CA VAL A 81 0.38 14.23 13.94
C VAL A 81 0.79 13.42 15.18
N HIS A 82 0.02 12.42 15.57
CA HIS A 82 0.30 11.60 16.75
C HIS A 82 1.28 10.46 16.46
N THR A 83 1.18 9.81 15.32
CA THR A 83 2.10 8.71 14.95
C THR A 83 3.49 9.26 14.57
N VAL A 84 3.54 10.29 13.75
CA VAL A 84 4.78 10.99 13.39
C VAL A 84 5.43 11.62 14.63
N GLY A 85 4.63 12.23 15.53
CA GLY A 85 5.11 12.90 16.72
C GLY A 85 5.88 11.99 17.69
N VAL A 86 5.59 10.70 17.72
CA VAL A 86 6.29 9.72 18.56
C VAL A 86 7.46 9.02 17.86
N MET A 87 7.61 9.19 16.54
CA MET A 87 8.67 8.57 15.72
C MET A 87 9.81 9.56 15.43
N GLN A 88 10.39 10.19 16.46
CA GLN A 88 11.40 11.25 16.32
C GLN A 88 12.79 10.85 16.83
N THR A 89 12.99 9.59 17.21
CA THR A 89 14.28 9.04 17.64
C THR A 89 14.58 7.74 16.89
N GLU A 90 15.88 7.41 16.72
CA GLU A 90 16.29 6.17 16.04
C GLU A 90 15.65 4.95 16.72
N THR A 91 15.67 4.90 18.07
CA THR A 91 15.09 3.78 18.83
C THR A 91 13.58 3.62 18.64
N ALA A 92 12.84 4.74 18.58
CA ALA A 92 11.40 4.69 18.35
C ALA A 92 11.09 4.21 16.92
N ILE A 93 11.80 4.71 15.92
CA ILE A 93 11.65 4.33 14.52
C ILE A 93 12.01 2.86 14.32
N GLU A 94 13.13 2.40 14.86
CA GLU A 94 13.58 0.99 14.80
C GLU A 94 12.53 0.06 15.42
N ARG A 95 12.00 0.41 16.61
CA ARG A 95 10.94 -0.36 17.27
C ARG A 95 9.69 -0.47 16.41
N VAL A 96 9.18 0.65 15.90
CA VAL A 96 7.99 0.67 15.05
C VAL A 96 8.20 -0.16 13.78
N ALA A 97 9.36 -0.05 13.16
CA ALA A 97 9.71 -0.83 11.99
C ALA A 97 9.77 -2.35 12.28
N ARG A 98 10.36 -2.76 13.41
CA ARG A 98 10.42 -4.17 13.85
C ARG A 98 9.02 -4.72 14.12
N GLU A 99 8.18 -3.97 14.84
CA GLU A 99 6.79 -4.35 15.12
C GLU A 99 5.94 -4.46 13.84
N CYS A 100 6.15 -3.56 12.88
CA CYS A 100 5.50 -3.63 11.57
C CYS A 100 5.77 -4.98 10.88
N VAL A 101 7.03 -5.43 10.82
CA VAL A 101 7.39 -6.72 10.22
C VAL A 101 6.73 -7.88 10.97
N ALA A 102 6.73 -7.84 12.30
CA ALA A 102 6.10 -8.88 13.12
C ALA A 102 4.58 -9.00 12.85
N ASP A 103 3.88 -7.87 12.75
CA ASP A 103 2.44 -7.84 12.46
C ASP A 103 2.14 -8.36 11.05
N LEU A 104 2.92 -7.96 10.05
CA LEU A 104 2.76 -8.42 8.68
C LEU A 104 3.04 -9.92 8.55
N ALA A 105 4.10 -10.43 9.18
CA ALA A 105 4.43 -11.86 9.19
C ALA A 105 3.33 -12.70 9.85
N ALA A 106 2.79 -12.23 10.99
CA ALA A 106 1.68 -12.89 11.69
C ALA A 106 0.40 -12.94 10.84
N ASP A 107 0.20 -11.96 9.96
CA ASP A 107 -0.92 -11.91 9.01
C ASP A 107 -0.66 -12.68 7.70
N GLY A 108 0.44 -13.42 7.60
CA GLY A 108 0.78 -14.26 6.44
C GLY A 108 1.29 -13.47 5.23
N VAL A 109 1.77 -12.25 5.42
CA VAL A 109 2.46 -11.49 4.37
C VAL A 109 3.86 -12.09 4.17
N VAL A 110 4.20 -12.44 2.93
CA VAL A 110 5.49 -13.02 2.56
C VAL A 110 6.44 -12.01 1.91
N TYR A 111 5.87 -10.92 1.38
CA TYR A 111 6.62 -9.80 0.84
C TYR A 111 5.87 -8.49 1.08
N ALA A 112 6.57 -7.45 1.51
CA ALA A 112 6.02 -6.11 1.68
C ALA A 112 6.98 -5.00 1.21
N GLU A 113 6.41 -3.95 0.62
CA GLU A 113 7.05 -2.65 0.39
C GLU A 113 6.39 -1.63 1.31
N VAL A 114 7.08 -1.30 2.40
CA VAL A 114 6.58 -0.38 3.42
C VAL A 114 7.14 1.01 3.15
N ARG A 115 6.25 2.00 3.11
CA ARG A 115 6.59 3.39 2.77
C ARG A 115 6.57 4.32 3.98
N TYR A 116 7.33 5.39 3.93
CA TYR A 116 7.33 6.46 4.92
C TYR A 116 8.02 7.71 4.36
N ALA A 117 7.73 8.87 4.94
CA ALA A 117 8.34 10.15 4.55
C ALA A 117 9.48 10.50 5.54
N PRO A 118 10.77 10.28 5.20
CA PRO A 118 11.88 10.53 6.13
C PRO A 118 11.90 11.97 6.65
N GLU A 119 11.49 12.92 5.83
CA GLU A 119 11.45 14.35 6.17
C GLU A 119 10.49 14.69 7.33
N GLN A 120 9.56 13.82 7.68
CA GLN A 120 8.65 14.01 8.81
C GLN A 120 9.26 13.58 10.15
N HIS A 121 10.34 12.81 10.14
CA HIS A 121 10.96 12.23 11.34
C HIS A 121 12.25 12.93 11.79
N VAL A 122 12.49 14.16 11.32
CA VAL A 122 13.72 14.93 11.58
C VAL A 122 13.54 16.10 12.55
N THR A 123 12.36 16.28 13.12
CA THR A 123 12.06 17.47 13.94
C THR A 123 12.80 17.48 15.28
N ALA A 124 13.23 16.32 15.79
CA ALA A 124 14.07 16.20 16.97
C ALA A 124 15.58 16.14 16.67
N GLY A 125 16.00 16.42 15.41
CA GLY A 125 17.39 16.58 15.03
C GLY A 125 18.02 15.39 14.33
N LEU A 126 17.26 14.34 13.99
CA LEU A 126 17.76 13.25 13.14
C LEU A 126 18.05 13.79 11.73
N THR A 127 19.07 13.22 11.10
CA THR A 127 19.28 13.35 9.66
C THR A 127 18.39 12.39 8.87
N LEU A 128 18.17 12.67 7.59
CA LEU A 128 17.42 11.76 6.71
C LEU A 128 18.05 10.36 6.65
N ASP A 129 19.38 10.28 6.59
CA ASP A 129 20.13 9.01 6.58
C ASP A 129 19.93 8.22 7.87
N GLN A 130 19.91 8.87 9.04
CA GLN A 130 19.64 8.22 10.32
C GLN A 130 18.22 7.63 10.36
N VAL A 131 17.23 8.35 9.83
CA VAL A 131 15.87 7.82 9.72
C VAL A 131 15.83 6.55 8.87
N VAL A 132 16.43 6.58 7.67
CA VAL A 132 16.46 5.41 6.77
C VAL A 132 17.23 4.23 7.40
N ALA A 133 18.33 4.52 8.09
CA ALA A 133 19.14 3.51 8.79
C ALA A 133 18.33 2.86 9.94
N ALA A 134 17.59 3.64 10.73
CA ALA A 134 16.77 3.14 11.83
C ALA A 134 15.63 2.24 11.33
N VAL A 135 14.91 2.65 10.27
CA VAL A 135 13.89 1.80 9.63
C VAL A 135 14.50 0.49 9.12
N ARG A 136 15.67 0.57 8.45
CA ARG A 136 16.38 -0.62 7.98
C ARG A 136 16.75 -1.56 9.12
N ALA A 137 17.27 -1.03 10.23
CA ALA A 137 17.64 -1.84 11.40
C ALA A 137 16.42 -2.58 11.96
N GLY A 138 15.29 -1.88 12.11
CA GLY A 138 14.02 -2.48 12.57
C GLY A 138 13.50 -3.56 11.62
N PHE A 139 13.53 -3.32 10.30
CA PHE A 139 13.10 -4.33 9.32
C PHE A 139 14.01 -5.57 9.33
N VAL A 140 15.33 -5.40 9.40
CA VAL A 140 16.27 -6.54 9.49
C VAL A 140 15.99 -7.36 10.74
N ALA A 141 15.92 -6.72 11.91
CA ALA A 141 15.59 -7.41 13.16
C ALA A 141 14.23 -8.11 13.12
N GLY A 142 13.20 -7.46 12.57
CA GLY A 142 11.87 -8.05 12.43
C GLY A 142 11.82 -9.26 11.49
N MET A 143 12.55 -9.21 10.38
CA MET A 143 12.68 -10.36 9.45
C MET A 143 13.43 -11.54 10.10
N GLU A 144 14.46 -11.27 10.90
CA GLU A 144 15.18 -12.30 11.68
C GLU A 144 14.25 -12.93 12.73
N ASP A 145 13.51 -12.12 13.49
CA ASP A 145 12.53 -12.60 14.47
C ASP A 145 11.43 -13.46 13.83
N ALA A 146 11.01 -13.13 12.62
CA ALA A 146 10.05 -13.89 11.82
C ALA A 146 10.66 -15.15 11.17
N GLY A 147 11.93 -15.49 11.46
CA GLY A 147 12.61 -16.65 10.90
C GLY A 147 12.78 -16.62 9.38
N GLY A 148 12.81 -15.44 8.78
CA GLY A 148 12.91 -15.26 7.33
C GLY A 148 11.64 -15.59 6.53
N SER A 149 10.49 -15.70 7.18
CA SER A 149 9.20 -16.01 6.53
C SER A 149 8.65 -14.85 5.70
N ILE A 150 9.17 -13.65 5.87
CA ILE A 150 8.77 -12.43 5.18
C ILE A 150 10.01 -11.68 4.67
N VAL A 151 9.88 -11.04 3.51
CA VAL A 151 10.86 -10.07 2.99
C VAL A 151 10.21 -8.70 2.97
N VAL A 152 10.81 -7.73 3.66
CA VAL A 152 10.33 -6.33 3.69
C VAL A 152 11.35 -5.40 3.05
N ARG A 153 10.89 -4.48 2.23
CA ARG A 153 11.68 -3.44 1.55
C ARG A 153 11.10 -2.06 1.84
N GLN A 154 11.93 -1.04 1.67
CA GLN A 154 11.57 0.35 1.93
C GLN A 154 11.18 1.08 0.65
N LEU A 155 10.14 1.90 0.70
CA LEU A 155 9.86 2.97 -0.25
C LEU A 155 10.02 4.31 0.47
N LEU A 156 10.80 5.23 -0.09
CA LEU A 156 10.90 6.57 0.46
C LEU A 156 9.87 7.49 -0.17
N THR A 157 9.04 8.10 0.66
CA THR A 157 7.99 9.03 0.25
C THR A 157 8.43 10.46 0.45
N ALA A 158 8.21 11.32 -0.55
CA ALA A 158 8.28 12.76 -0.39
C ALA A 158 6.87 13.34 -0.23
N MET A 159 6.71 14.30 0.69
CA MET A 159 5.42 14.97 0.87
C MET A 159 5.18 15.97 -0.26
N ARG A 160 4.09 15.78 -1.02
CA ARG A 160 3.81 16.55 -2.25
C ARG A 160 3.56 18.04 -2.03
N HIS A 161 3.29 18.45 -0.80
CA HIS A 161 3.18 19.87 -0.42
C HIS A 161 4.52 20.48 -0.02
N GLN A 162 5.59 19.68 0.13
CA GLN A 162 6.94 20.10 0.45
C GLN A 162 7.78 20.29 -0.83
N ALA A 163 8.92 20.98 -0.71
CA ALA A 163 9.84 21.23 -1.82
C ALA A 163 11.11 20.35 -1.73
N ARG A 164 11.00 19.13 -1.15
CA ARG A 164 12.15 18.26 -0.87
C ARG A 164 12.16 16.98 -1.73
N SER A 165 11.25 16.83 -2.67
CA SER A 165 11.12 15.59 -3.44
C SER A 165 12.40 15.18 -4.15
N ARG A 166 13.18 16.13 -4.68
CA ARG A 166 14.46 15.85 -5.31
C ARG A 166 15.49 15.30 -4.29
N GLU A 167 15.57 15.88 -3.11
CA GLU A 167 16.46 15.43 -2.03
C GLU A 167 16.09 14.00 -1.58
N ILE A 168 14.79 13.73 -1.39
CA ILE A 168 14.33 12.39 -1.02
C ILE A 168 14.56 11.37 -2.14
N ALA A 169 14.44 11.75 -3.41
CA ALA A 169 14.76 10.90 -4.55
C ALA A 169 16.26 10.55 -4.59
N GLU A 170 17.13 11.50 -4.28
CA GLU A 170 18.59 11.28 -4.19
C GLU A 170 18.93 10.35 -3.02
N LEU A 171 18.28 10.53 -1.87
CA LEU A 171 18.40 9.66 -0.71
C LEU A 171 17.95 8.21 -1.08
N ALA A 172 16.82 8.06 -1.74
CA ALA A 172 16.32 6.75 -2.15
C ALA A 172 17.31 5.99 -3.05
N VAL A 173 17.90 6.68 -4.02
CA VAL A 173 18.92 6.10 -4.90
C VAL A 173 20.20 5.74 -4.12
N THR A 174 20.59 6.56 -3.14
CA THR A 174 21.76 6.31 -2.29
C THR A 174 21.61 5.00 -1.49
N TRP A 175 20.41 4.72 -1.00
CA TRP A 175 20.09 3.54 -0.20
C TRP A 175 19.58 2.34 -1.01
N ARG A 176 19.67 2.38 -2.35
CA ARG A 176 19.23 1.30 -3.26
C ARG A 176 19.74 -0.08 -2.84
N ASP A 177 21.04 -0.21 -2.63
CA ASP A 177 21.67 -1.49 -2.30
C ASP A 177 21.55 -1.85 -0.80
N ALA A 178 20.86 -1.00 -0.03
CA ALA A 178 20.62 -1.16 1.40
C ALA A 178 19.12 -1.36 1.74
N GLY A 179 18.31 -1.75 0.75
CA GLY A 179 16.93 -2.17 0.96
C GLY A 179 15.86 -1.14 0.61
N VAL A 180 16.23 0.02 0.06
CA VAL A 180 15.28 0.97 -0.54
C VAL A 180 15.07 0.59 -2.00
N VAL A 181 13.87 0.15 -2.35
CA VAL A 181 13.56 -0.37 -3.70
C VAL A 181 12.78 0.61 -4.57
N GLY A 182 12.25 1.69 -3.98
CA GLY A 182 11.46 2.64 -4.74
C GLY A 182 11.22 3.96 -4.03
N PHE A 183 10.57 4.86 -4.76
CA PHE A 183 10.20 6.21 -4.32
C PHE A 183 8.71 6.42 -4.52
N ASP A 184 8.12 7.35 -3.76
CA ASP A 184 6.72 7.73 -3.84
C ASP A 184 6.54 9.23 -3.56
N ILE A 185 5.42 9.80 -3.96
CA ILE A 185 4.91 11.07 -3.43
C ILE A 185 3.52 10.88 -2.85
N ALA A 186 3.29 11.41 -1.66
CA ALA A 186 2.03 11.30 -0.93
C ALA A 186 1.58 12.61 -0.29
N GLY A 187 0.42 12.60 0.34
CA GLY A 187 -0.23 13.74 0.97
C GLY A 187 -1.42 14.24 0.17
N ALA A 188 -1.96 15.42 0.53
CA ALA A 188 -3.16 15.99 -0.09
C ALA A 188 -3.01 16.09 -1.61
N GLU A 189 -3.87 15.37 -2.35
CA GLU A 189 -3.76 15.26 -3.80
C GLU A 189 -4.26 16.51 -4.52
N ALA A 190 -5.42 17.02 -4.11
CA ALA A 190 -6.02 18.22 -4.73
C ALA A 190 -5.17 19.47 -4.49
N GLY A 191 -4.83 20.18 -5.57
CA GLY A 191 -3.99 21.38 -5.52
C GLY A 191 -2.47 21.13 -5.51
N PHE A 192 -2.04 19.87 -5.44
CA PHE A 192 -0.63 19.46 -5.45
C PHE A 192 -0.36 18.42 -6.55
N PRO A 193 -0.41 18.80 -7.83
CA PRO A 193 -0.24 17.87 -8.93
C PRO A 193 1.17 17.24 -8.93
N PRO A 194 1.32 15.98 -9.38
CA PRO A 194 2.61 15.29 -9.39
C PRO A 194 3.65 15.99 -10.26
N THR A 195 3.24 16.74 -11.27
CA THR A 195 4.12 17.51 -12.14
C THR A 195 4.93 18.61 -11.44
N ARG A 196 4.58 18.98 -10.20
CA ARG A 196 5.42 19.86 -9.37
C ARG A 196 6.76 19.23 -8.96
N HIS A 197 6.91 17.94 -9.14
CA HIS A 197 8.07 17.13 -8.71
C HIS A 197 8.80 16.47 -9.90
N LEU A 198 8.67 17.03 -11.12
CA LEU A 198 9.26 16.47 -12.34
C LEU A 198 10.78 16.27 -12.24
N ASP A 199 11.49 17.18 -11.58
CA ASP A 199 12.94 17.10 -11.38
C ASP A 199 13.35 15.85 -10.57
N ALA A 200 12.54 15.44 -9.60
CA ALA A 200 12.74 14.20 -8.85
C ALA A 200 12.49 12.98 -9.75
N PHE A 201 11.37 12.95 -10.47
CA PHE A 201 11.04 11.82 -11.35
C PHE A 201 12.02 11.65 -12.51
N GLU A 202 12.42 12.74 -13.17
CA GLU A 202 13.47 12.69 -14.19
C GLU A 202 14.80 12.16 -13.64
N TYR A 203 15.15 12.51 -12.41
CA TYR A 203 16.35 12.00 -11.77
C TYR A 203 16.24 10.48 -11.56
N LEU A 204 15.13 10.00 -10.99
CA LEU A 204 14.88 8.57 -10.75
C LEU A 204 14.93 7.77 -12.06
N GLN A 205 14.27 8.25 -13.12
CA GLN A 205 14.29 7.63 -14.44
C GLN A 205 15.72 7.49 -14.99
N ARG A 206 16.53 8.55 -14.92
CA ARG A 206 17.94 8.53 -15.34
C ARG A 206 18.82 7.60 -14.51
N ARG A 207 18.37 7.23 -13.30
CA ARG A 207 19.04 6.27 -12.41
C ARG A 207 18.49 4.86 -12.52
N ASN A 208 17.51 4.61 -13.40
CA ASN A 208 16.78 3.34 -13.50
C ASN A 208 16.24 2.91 -12.13
N PHE A 209 15.61 3.84 -11.42
CA PHE A 209 15.05 3.62 -10.10
C PHE A 209 13.53 3.68 -10.16
N HIS A 210 12.88 2.68 -9.56
CA HIS A 210 11.43 2.54 -9.61
C HIS A 210 10.71 3.54 -8.71
N PHE A 211 9.50 3.92 -9.11
CA PHE A 211 8.65 4.75 -8.28
C PHE A 211 7.15 4.53 -8.55
N THR A 212 6.38 4.74 -7.52
CA THR A 212 4.93 4.84 -7.55
C THR A 212 4.52 6.29 -7.29
N ILE A 213 3.28 6.65 -7.59
CA ILE A 213 2.74 7.98 -7.33
C ILE A 213 1.32 7.84 -6.82
N HIS A 214 1.01 8.42 -5.63
CA HIS A 214 -0.37 8.57 -5.21
C HIS A 214 -1.12 9.46 -6.22
N ALA A 215 -2.06 8.86 -6.96
CA ALA A 215 -2.84 9.56 -7.98
C ALA A 215 -4.19 8.87 -8.20
N GLY A 216 -5.26 9.66 -8.32
CA GLY A 216 -6.59 9.14 -8.55
C GLY A 216 -7.26 8.54 -7.33
N GLU A 217 -7.04 9.11 -6.15
CA GLU A 217 -7.77 8.86 -4.93
C GLU A 217 -8.75 10.01 -4.65
N ALA A 218 -8.25 11.17 -4.24
CA ALA A 218 -9.05 12.36 -3.93
C ALA A 218 -9.22 13.30 -5.13
N PHE A 219 -8.40 13.15 -6.17
CA PHE A 219 -8.46 13.90 -7.42
C PHE A 219 -8.53 12.94 -8.60
N GLY A 220 -9.27 13.25 -9.63
CA GLY A 220 -9.67 12.31 -10.68
C GLY A 220 -8.63 12.02 -11.76
N LEU A 221 -9.13 11.77 -12.97
CA LEU A 221 -8.35 11.37 -14.14
C LEU A 221 -7.15 12.29 -14.48
N PRO A 222 -7.21 13.62 -14.30
CA PRO A 222 -6.05 14.47 -14.56
C PRO A 222 -4.81 14.10 -13.74
N SER A 223 -4.99 13.75 -12.45
CA SER A 223 -3.87 13.33 -11.59
C SER A 223 -3.27 12.00 -12.08
N ILE A 224 -4.11 11.03 -12.44
CA ILE A 224 -3.67 9.76 -13.03
C ILE A 224 -2.91 10.00 -14.33
N TRP A 225 -3.46 10.86 -15.20
CA TRP A 225 -2.84 11.18 -16.47
C TRP A 225 -1.47 11.82 -16.30
N GLU A 226 -1.35 12.81 -15.41
CA GLU A 226 -0.06 13.46 -15.11
C GLU A 226 0.97 12.48 -14.54
N ALA A 227 0.55 11.63 -13.58
CA ALA A 227 1.42 10.63 -12.97
C ALA A 227 2.02 9.67 -14.02
N ILE A 228 1.23 9.29 -15.03
CA ILE A 228 1.66 8.35 -16.07
C ILE A 228 2.40 9.08 -17.19
N GLN A 229 1.79 10.12 -17.79
CA GLN A 229 2.25 10.69 -19.07
C GLN A 229 3.40 11.70 -18.88
N TRP A 230 3.39 12.45 -17.78
CA TRP A 230 4.46 13.41 -17.49
C TRP A 230 5.52 12.84 -16.55
N CYS A 231 5.09 12.17 -15.49
CA CYS A 231 6.03 11.70 -14.47
C CYS A 231 6.57 10.30 -14.77
N GLY A 232 5.83 9.47 -15.53
CA GLY A 232 6.28 8.13 -15.92
C GLY A 232 6.23 7.09 -14.80
N ALA A 233 5.22 7.17 -13.93
CA ALA A 233 5.04 6.25 -12.81
C ALA A 233 5.00 4.78 -13.24
N ASP A 234 5.74 3.93 -12.55
CA ASP A 234 5.72 2.47 -12.75
C ASP A 234 4.42 1.85 -12.20
N ARG A 235 3.88 2.44 -11.10
CA ARG A 235 2.63 2.06 -10.47
C ARG A 235 1.86 3.32 -10.03
N LEU A 236 0.57 3.15 -9.74
CA LEU A 236 -0.26 4.20 -9.15
C LEU A 236 -0.65 3.81 -7.73
N GLY A 237 -0.28 4.62 -6.75
CA GLY A 237 -0.85 4.59 -5.42
C GLY A 237 -2.35 4.90 -5.53
N HIS A 238 -3.19 3.99 -5.10
CA HIS A 238 -4.62 3.90 -5.35
C HIS A 238 -4.96 3.77 -6.83
N GLY A 239 -5.04 4.86 -7.59
CA GLY A 239 -5.51 4.85 -8.97
C GLY A 239 -6.99 4.44 -9.12
N VAL A 240 -7.74 4.44 -8.02
CA VAL A 240 -9.11 3.93 -7.95
C VAL A 240 -10.07 4.68 -8.86
N ARG A 241 -9.86 5.98 -9.04
CA ARG A 241 -10.69 6.83 -9.90
C ARG A 241 -10.46 6.66 -11.41
N ILE A 242 -9.61 5.69 -11.81
CA ILE A 242 -9.55 5.29 -13.21
C ILE A 242 -10.92 4.79 -13.72
N VAL A 243 -11.78 4.36 -12.81
CA VAL A 243 -13.17 3.96 -13.10
C VAL A 243 -13.99 5.10 -13.71
N ASP A 244 -13.62 6.37 -13.45
CA ASP A 244 -14.31 7.55 -14.01
C ASP A 244 -14.12 7.65 -15.54
N ASP A 245 -13.17 6.92 -16.14
CA ASP A 245 -12.98 6.76 -17.59
C ASP A 245 -13.57 5.44 -18.14
N ILE A 246 -14.51 4.84 -17.39
CA ILE A 246 -15.18 3.59 -17.78
C ILE A 246 -16.71 3.80 -17.67
N THR A 247 -17.42 3.54 -18.76
CA THR A 247 -18.90 3.52 -18.74
C THR A 247 -19.40 2.08 -18.82
N VAL A 248 -20.51 1.81 -18.15
CA VAL A 248 -21.20 0.51 -18.24
C VAL A 248 -22.60 0.78 -18.82
N ASP A 249 -22.94 0.12 -19.91
CA ASP A 249 -24.22 0.25 -20.55
C ASP A 249 -25.33 -0.57 -19.83
N ASP A 250 -26.56 -0.45 -20.32
CA ASP A 250 -27.73 -1.13 -19.74
C ASP A 250 -27.64 -2.66 -19.86
N ASP A 251 -26.85 -3.17 -20.79
CA ASP A 251 -26.57 -4.61 -20.97
C ASP A 251 -25.43 -5.10 -20.08
N GLY A 252 -24.84 -4.21 -19.25
CA GLY A 252 -23.72 -4.50 -18.35
C GLY A 252 -22.38 -4.59 -19.05
N GLN A 253 -22.27 -4.19 -20.33
CA GLN A 253 -21.01 -4.14 -21.06
C GLN A 253 -20.22 -2.88 -20.67
N ALA A 254 -18.95 -3.07 -20.34
CA ALA A 254 -18.06 -1.97 -19.98
C ALA A 254 -17.30 -1.42 -21.21
N HIS A 255 -17.30 -0.11 -21.35
CA HIS A 255 -16.61 0.64 -22.37
C HIS A 255 -15.51 1.50 -21.73
N LEU A 256 -14.27 1.24 -22.10
CA LEU A 256 -13.11 1.95 -21.56
C LEU A 256 -12.85 3.22 -22.39
N GLY A 257 -12.67 4.33 -21.70
CA GLY A 257 -12.06 5.51 -22.27
C GLY A 257 -10.58 5.31 -22.60
N ARG A 258 -9.97 6.31 -23.19
CA ARG A 258 -8.58 6.19 -23.70
C ARG A 258 -7.55 5.98 -22.58
N LEU A 259 -7.73 6.63 -21.43
CA LEU A 259 -6.79 6.51 -20.32
C LEU A 259 -6.94 5.15 -19.64
N ALA A 260 -8.18 4.72 -19.37
CA ALA A 260 -8.46 3.41 -18.79
C ALA A 260 -7.94 2.27 -19.69
N ALA A 261 -8.18 2.35 -21.00
CA ALA A 261 -7.64 1.39 -21.96
C ALA A 261 -6.10 1.37 -21.92
N TYR A 262 -5.45 2.52 -21.93
CA TYR A 262 -4.00 2.63 -21.86
C TYR A 262 -3.42 1.99 -20.59
N VAL A 263 -4.00 2.33 -19.41
CA VAL A 263 -3.58 1.77 -18.10
C VAL A 263 -3.70 0.24 -18.11
N ARG A 264 -4.84 -0.29 -18.58
CA ARG A 264 -5.05 -1.74 -18.67
C ARG A 264 -4.08 -2.42 -19.62
N ASP A 265 -3.90 -1.90 -20.83
CA ASP A 265 -3.10 -2.52 -21.88
C ASP A 265 -1.60 -2.48 -21.58
N LYS A 266 -1.14 -1.39 -20.95
CA LYS A 266 0.22 -1.26 -20.41
C LYS A 266 0.44 -2.07 -19.15
N ARG A 267 -0.61 -2.62 -18.55
CA ARG A 267 -0.54 -3.37 -17.29
C ARG A 267 0.02 -2.53 -16.15
N ILE A 268 -0.27 -1.22 -16.12
CA ILE A 268 0.13 -0.34 -15.02
C ILE A 268 -0.60 -0.80 -13.75
N PRO A 269 0.14 -1.14 -12.67
CA PRO A 269 -0.48 -1.62 -11.44
C PRO A 269 -1.22 -0.51 -10.70
N LEU A 270 -2.38 -0.87 -10.15
CA LEU A 270 -3.18 -0.02 -9.26
C LEU A 270 -3.08 -0.59 -7.84
N GLU A 271 -2.56 0.20 -6.91
CA GLU A 271 -2.39 -0.17 -5.49
C GLU A 271 -3.66 0.16 -4.71
N LEU A 272 -4.73 -0.62 -4.92
CA LEU A 272 -6.03 -0.36 -4.29
C LEU A 272 -6.01 -0.75 -2.81
N ALA A 273 -6.60 0.10 -1.97
CA ALA A 273 -6.73 -0.10 -0.52
C ALA A 273 -8.21 0.06 -0.14
N PRO A 274 -9.00 -1.04 -0.19
CA PRO A 274 -10.46 -0.97 -0.13
C PRO A 274 -11.00 -0.24 1.10
N ALA A 275 -10.56 -0.57 2.31
CA ALA A 275 -11.02 0.09 3.54
C ALA A 275 -10.68 1.59 3.55
N SER A 276 -9.43 1.94 3.24
CA SER A 276 -8.98 3.33 3.16
C SER A 276 -9.74 4.12 2.09
N ASN A 277 -9.99 3.53 0.91
CA ASN A 277 -10.73 4.20 -0.16
C ASN A 277 -12.19 4.49 0.22
N VAL A 278 -12.79 3.70 1.11
CA VAL A 278 -14.10 4.03 1.69
C VAL A 278 -13.98 5.19 2.68
N GLN A 279 -13.02 5.15 3.59
CA GLN A 279 -12.81 6.19 4.60
C GLN A 279 -12.49 7.56 4.01
N THR A 280 -11.72 7.59 2.94
CA THR A 280 -11.35 8.83 2.23
C THR A 280 -12.44 9.33 1.26
N GLY A 281 -13.51 8.53 1.07
CA GLY A 281 -14.62 8.85 0.18
C GLY A 281 -14.33 8.59 -1.31
N ALA A 282 -13.26 7.87 -1.62
CA ALA A 282 -12.96 7.46 -3.00
C ALA A 282 -13.89 6.33 -3.49
N ALA A 283 -14.49 5.57 -2.57
CA ALA A 283 -15.52 4.59 -2.83
C ALA A 283 -16.65 4.70 -1.78
N PRO A 284 -17.94 4.44 -2.14
CA PRO A 284 -19.04 4.57 -1.19
C PRO A 284 -19.11 3.42 -0.17
N SER A 285 -18.68 2.23 -0.57
CA SER A 285 -18.63 1.02 0.27
C SER A 285 -17.71 -0.03 -0.34
N ILE A 286 -17.38 -1.08 0.43
CA ILE A 286 -16.61 -2.22 -0.11
C ILE A 286 -17.40 -2.92 -1.23
N ALA A 287 -18.71 -3.09 -1.08
CA ALA A 287 -19.55 -3.76 -2.08
C ALA A 287 -19.63 -2.98 -3.41
N GLU A 288 -19.49 -1.67 -3.35
CA GLU A 288 -19.48 -0.79 -4.52
C GLU A 288 -18.07 -0.33 -4.92
N HIS A 289 -17.04 -0.91 -4.30
CA HIS A 289 -15.66 -0.53 -4.57
C HIS A 289 -15.28 -0.88 -6.02
N PRO A 290 -14.64 0.04 -6.76
CA PRO A 290 -14.24 -0.15 -8.16
C PRO A 290 -13.38 -1.39 -8.42
N ILE A 291 -12.73 -1.96 -7.40
CA ILE A 291 -11.89 -3.16 -7.53
C ILE A 291 -12.66 -4.33 -8.18
N GLY A 292 -13.95 -4.47 -7.90
CA GLY A 292 -14.79 -5.52 -8.49
C GLY A 292 -14.87 -5.40 -10.02
N LEU A 293 -15.13 -4.19 -10.52
CA LEU A 293 -15.17 -3.90 -11.95
C LEU A 293 -13.78 -4.02 -12.58
N LEU A 294 -12.77 -3.40 -11.97
CA LEU A 294 -11.40 -3.38 -12.49
C LEU A 294 -10.79 -4.79 -12.57
N ALA A 295 -11.04 -5.65 -11.57
CA ALA A 295 -10.62 -7.05 -11.57
C ALA A 295 -11.31 -7.84 -12.69
N ARG A 296 -12.63 -7.66 -12.88
CA ARG A 296 -13.41 -8.27 -13.96
C ARG A 296 -12.87 -7.87 -15.34
N LEU A 297 -12.51 -6.60 -15.51
CA LEU A 297 -11.92 -6.05 -16.74
C LEU A 297 -10.42 -6.36 -16.91
N ARG A 298 -9.83 -7.13 -15.97
CA ARG A 298 -8.43 -7.57 -16.03
C ARG A 298 -7.41 -6.45 -15.94
N PHE A 299 -7.71 -5.36 -15.27
CA PHE A 299 -6.67 -4.43 -14.85
C PHE A 299 -5.66 -5.14 -13.94
N ARG A 300 -4.45 -4.61 -13.83
CA ARG A 300 -3.48 -5.11 -12.87
C ARG A 300 -3.73 -4.44 -11.52
N VAL A 301 -4.73 -4.98 -10.80
CA VAL A 301 -5.07 -4.52 -9.45
C VAL A 301 -4.31 -5.32 -8.41
N THR A 302 -3.92 -4.66 -7.33
CA THR A 302 -3.37 -5.24 -6.11
C THR A 302 -4.24 -4.84 -4.93
N VAL A 303 -4.27 -5.66 -3.88
CA VAL A 303 -4.97 -5.38 -2.63
C VAL A 303 -3.94 -4.93 -1.60
N ASN A 304 -4.21 -3.86 -0.89
CA ASN A 304 -3.32 -3.28 0.10
C ASN A 304 -4.10 -2.78 1.29
N THR A 305 -3.42 -2.54 2.39
CA THR A 305 -4.01 -2.04 3.64
C THR A 305 -4.09 -0.53 3.71
N ASP A 306 -3.13 0.14 3.06
CA ASP A 306 -2.83 1.52 3.40
C ASP A 306 -2.60 1.64 4.93
N ASN A 307 -3.10 2.62 5.61
CA ASN A 307 -2.83 2.92 7.01
C ASN A 307 -3.59 1.97 7.97
N ARG A 308 -2.94 0.88 8.38
CA ARG A 308 -3.55 -0.19 9.20
C ARG A 308 -4.16 0.29 10.52
N LEU A 309 -3.53 1.26 11.17
CA LEU A 309 -4.05 1.85 12.42
C LEU A 309 -5.35 2.63 12.18
N MET A 310 -5.36 3.52 11.18
CA MET A 310 -6.50 4.37 10.85
C MET A 310 -7.68 3.57 10.33
N SER A 311 -7.42 2.57 9.51
CA SER A 311 -8.46 1.71 8.92
C SER A 311 -8.82 0.51 9.80
N GLN A 312 -8.10 0.28 10.91
CA GLN A 312 -8.21 -0.92 11.76
C GLN A 312 -8.25 -2.21 10.94
N THR A 313 -7.36 -2.30 9.97
CA THR A 313 -7.34 -3.38 8.98
C THR A 313 -6.02 -4.15 8.98
N SER A 314 -6.03 -5.26 8.27
CA SER A 314 -4.86 -6.06 7.91
C SER A 314 -5.06 -6.63 6.50
N MET A 315 -4.03 -7.20 5.89
CA MET A 315 -4.17 -7.84 4.57
C MET A 315 -5.22 -8.95 4.58
N SER A 316 -5.32 -9.70 5.67
CA SER A 316 -6.37 -10.71 5.81
C SER A 316 -7.76 -10.11 5.92
N ALA A 317 -7.92 -8.99 6.63
CA ALA A 317 -9.20 -8.29 6.76
C ALA A 317 -9.64 -7.69 5.41
N GLU A 318 -8.73 -7.06 4.66
CA GLU A 318 -9.01 -6.56 3.31
C GLU A 318 -9.46 -7.69 2.37
N MET A 319 -8.75 -8.82 2.37
CA MET A 319 -9.12 -9.97 1.55
C MET A 319 -10.46 -10.58 1.98
N GLU A 320 -10.74 -10.68 3.29
CA GLU A 320 -12.01 -11.16 3.83
C GLU A 320 -13.18 -10.26 3.38
N ALA A 321 -13.03 -8.95 3.51
CA ALA A 321 -14.05 -7.99 3.05
C ALA A 321 -14.34 -8.12 1.55
N LEU A 322 -13.31 -8.36 0.73
CA LEU A 322 -13.49 -8.60 -0.71
C LEU A 322 -14.15 -9.95 -1.01
N VAL A 323 -13.85 -11.00 -0.24
CA VAL A 323 -14.53 -12.29 -0.34
C VAL A 323 -16.02 -12.14 -0.03
N GLU A 324 -16.37 -11.43 1.04
CA GLU A 324 -17.76 -11.17 1.43
C GLU A 324 -18.51 -10.33 0.38
N ALA A 325 -17.89 -9.26 -0.09
CA ALA A 325 -18.53 -8.31 -1.01
C ALA A 325 -18.69 -8.85 -2.45
N PHE A 326 -17.72 -9.62 -2.95
CA PHE A 326 -17.67 -10.03 -4.37
C PHE A 326 -17.71 -11.53 -4.59
N GLY A 327 -17.81 -12.35 -3.52
CA GLY A 327 -17.82 -13.80 -3.63
C GLY A 327 -16.50 -14.38 -4.16
N TYR A 328 -15.37 -13.72 -3.88
CA TYR A 328 -14.06 -14.19 -4.34
C TYR A 328 -13.67 -15.49 -3.63
N GLY A 329 -13.04 -16.40 -4.38
CA GLY A 329 -12.48 -17.64 -3.86
C GLY A 329 -10.96 -17.57 -3.73
N MET A 330 -10.34 -18.67 -3.24
CA MET A 330 -8.88 -18.77 -3.11
C MET A 330 -8.13 -18.52 -4.42
N GLY A 331 -8.74 -18.85 -5.57
CA GLY A 331 -8.17 -18.56 -6.89
C GLY A 331 -8.06 -17.08 -7.20
N ASP A 332 -9.01 -16.27 -6.71
CA ASP A 332 -9.02 -14.83 -6.87
C ASP A 332 -8.01 -14.19 -5.94
N LEU A 333 -7.92 -14.62 -4.68
CA LEU A 333 -6.92 -14.15 -3.73
C LEU A 333 -5.50 -14.45 -4.23
N ARG A 334 -5.28 -15.66 -4.76
CA ARG A 334 -4.01 -16.00 -5.42
C ARG A 334 -3.71 -15.08 -6.60
N TRP A 335 -4.71 -14.74 -7.40
CA TRP A 335 -4.53 -13.84 -8.56
C TRP A 335 -4.12 -12.43 -8.13
N PHE A 336 -4.75 -11.86 -7.08
CA PHE A 336 -4.34 -10.58 -6.51
C PHE A 336 -2.90 -10.63 -5.97
N THR A 337 -2.56 -11.69 -5.22
CA THR A 337 -1.21 -11.86 -4.65
C THR A 337 -0.14 -11.97 -5.75
N ILE A 338 -0.40 -12.75 -6.82
CA ILE A 338 0.53 -12.85 -7.94
C ILE A 338 0.63 -11.53 -8.71
N ASN A 339 -0.48 -10.80 -8.88
CA ASN A 339 -0.43 -9.46 -9.48
C ASN A 339 0.46 -8.51 -8.66
N ALA A 340 0.32 -8.52 -7.34
CA ALA A 340 1.13 -7.72 -6.44
C ALA A 340 2.62 -8.10 -6.56
N MET A 341 2.96 -9.40 -6.48
CA MET A 341 4.36 -9.82 -6.58
C MET A 341 4.99 -9.47 -7.94
N LYS A 342 4.24 -9.61 -9.03
CA LYS A 342 4.69 -9.19 -10.38
C LYS A 342 4.88 -7.68 -10.52
N SER A 343 4.29 -6.90 -9.62
CA SER A 343 4.34 -5.44 -9.61
C SER A 343 5.33 -4.89 -8.59
N ALA A 344 5.92 -5.74 -7.76
CA ALA A 344 6.93 -5.36 -6.77
C ALA A 344 8.19 -4.80 -7.43
N PHE A 345 8.89 -3.92 -6.73
CA PHE A 345 10.13 -3.29 -7.18
C PHE A 345 11.39 -4.12 -6.88
N LEU A 346 11.23 -5.41 -6.73
CA LEU A 346 12.34 -6.37 -6.68
C LEU A 346 12.86 -6.73 -8.07
N PRO A 347 14.12 -7.19 -8.19
CA PRO A 347 14.62 -7.82 -9.39
C PRO A 347 13.71 -8.96 -9.90
N PHE A 348 13.69 -9.15 -11.20
CA PHE A 348 12.79 -10.11 -11.86
C PHE A 348 12.92 -11.53 -11.29
N ASP A 349 14.15 -12.02 -11.11
CA ASP A 349 14.40 -13.39 -10.64
C ASP A 349 13.97 -13.59 -9.18
N GLU A 350 14.15 -12.58 -8.32
CA GLU A 350 13.68 -12.62 -6.93
C GLU A 350 12.15 -12.67 -6.86
N ARG A 351 11.45 -11.85 -7.68
CA ARG A 351 9.98 -11.90 -7.80
C ARG A 351 9.50 -13.27 -8.25
N LEU A 352 10.18 -13.85 -9.23
CA LEU A 352 9.82 -15.16 -9.77
C LEU A 352 10.01 -16.27 -8.73
N SER A 353 11.13 -16.26 -7.99
CA SER A 353 11.38 -17.21 -6.90
C SER A 353 10.28 -17.13 -5.83
N ILE A 354 9.90 -15.94 -5.35
CA ILE A 354 8.82 -15.80 -4.37
C ILE A 354 7.48 -16.33 -4.94
N ILE A 355 7.20 -16.09 -6.23
CA ILE A 355 5.99 -16.61 -6.87
C ILE A 355 5.99 -18.14 -6.92
N ASP A 356 7.09 -18.73 -7.36
CA ASP A 356 7.17 -20.16 -7.67
C ASP A 356 7.43 -21.00 -6.42
N ASP A 357 8.24 -20.52 -5.48
CA ASP A 357 8.69 -21.29 -4.33
C ASP A 357 7.84 -21.04 -3.06
N VAL A 358 7.13 -19.88 -2.98
CA VAL A 358 6.36 -19.51 -1.78
C VAL A 358 4.86 -19.37 -2.10
N ILE A 359 4.50 -18.48 -3.05
CA ILE A 359 3.08 -18.15 -3.29
C ILE A 359 2.31 -19.33 -3.88
N LYS A 360 2.79 -19.89 -4.99
CA LYS A 360 2.08 -21.02 -5.66
C LYS A 360 1.95 -22.24 -4.76
N PRO A 361 3.02 -22.72 -4.07
CA PRO A 361 2.90 -23.87 -3.16
C PRO A 361 1.99 -23.58 -1.97
N GLY A 362 2.08 -22.38 -1.37
CA GLY A 362 1.25 -21.97 -0.25
C GLY A 362 -0.24 -22.02 -0.58
N TYR A 363 -0.66 -21.47 -1.72
CA TYR A 363 -2.05 -21.58 -2.18
C TYR A 363 -2.45 -23.01 -2.56
N ALA A 364 -1.55 -23.81 -3.14
CA ALA A 364 -1.82 -25.19 -3.50
C ALA A 364 -2.08 -26.06 -2.25
N ALA A 365 -1.34 -25.85 -1.17
CA ALA A 365 -1.53 -26.53 0.10
C ALA A 365 -2.89 -26.26 0.75
N LEU A 366 -3.44 -25.04 0.57
CA LEU A 366 -4.75 -24.66 1.09
C LEU A 366 -5.90 -25.29 0.30
N VAL A 367 -5.76 -25.46 -1.02
CA VAL A 367 -6.78 -26.07 -1.88
C VAL A 367 -6.75 -27.59 -1.82
N GLY A 368 -5.59 -28.19 -1.53
CA GLY A 368 -5.43 -29.65 -1.41
C GLY A 368 -5.79 -30.23 -0.03
N SER A 369 -6.05 -29.37 0.96
CA SER A 369 -6.42 -29.76 2.33
C SER A 369 -7.94 -29.81 2.57
N ALA A 370 -8.76 -29.57 1.54
CA ALA A 370 -10.22 -29.54 1.58
C ALA A 370 -10.86 -30.82 1.08
#